data_d0fc51f834e1273ade3e890887bd8ce9
#
_entry.id   d0fc51f834e1273ade3e890887bd8ce9
#
_cell.length_a   1.000
_cell.length_b   1.000
_cell.length_c   1.000
_cell.angle_alpha   90.00
_cell.angle_beta   90.00
_cell.angle_gamma   90.00
#
_symmetry.space_group_name_H-M   'P 1'
#
loop_
_entity.id
_entity.type
_entity.pdbx_description
1 polymer ?
#
loop_
_entity_poly.entity_id
_entity_poly.type
_entity_poly.pdbx_seq_one_letter_code
_entity_poly.pdbx_strand_id
1 'polypeptide(L)'
;MNKKKKITILVCTLFMVFSLGACGKTKEDAAVVTQQESSLQIESMDEETISEESTIFNNGEEDDIELKDTIEIDFTYDYTEDIKADVAYVVSNSSSLQEELKNIDTITQKYTLLAESALTQGEMNVASQWLYVIWDTELNNLWSRFSSLANQDTKEMVLEEQRNWIAMKEEVTLMSLGSQEENGSMYPMLVNSLWEEYTKNRAYFIANELAQIKGEPFAMPKLSEKYGLYVDNYETGSVYSELITRQNWEGEDEAIIGIYRQGCLEGSFIDDGKGNLYFTSDDGSIKGIIQINGWDGATFEVTEKIGASPFSVGEKFEFPFAF
;
A
#
# COMPACT_ATOMS: atom_id res chain seq x y z
N MET A 1 -39.64 22.84 45.60
CA MET A 1 -38.48 22.20 46.27
C MET A 1 -37.83 21.21 45.30
N ASN A 2 -36.85 21.68 44.52
CA ASN A 2 -36.17 20.90 43.49
C ASN A 2 -34.88 20.30 44.04
N LYS A 3 -34.84 18.96 44.19
CA LYS A 3 -33.62 18.23 44.55
C LYS A 3 -32.81 18.00 43.28
N LYS A 4 -31.69 18.73 43.14
CA LYS A 4 -30.64 18.44 42.14
C LYS A 4 -29.90 17.17 42.55
N LYS A 5 -30.01 16.11 41.73
CA LYS A 5 -29.15 14.89 41.86
C LYS A 5 -27.79 15.24 41.25
N LYS A 6 -26.76 15.18 42.07
CA LYS A 6 -25.36 15.17 41.62
C LYS A 6 -25.03 13.80 41.07
N ILE A 7 -24.72 13.74 39.78
CA ILE A 7 -24.15 12.57 39.15
C ILE A 7 -22.65 12.63 39.36
N THR A 8 -22.13 11.74 40.15
CA THR A 8 -20.70 11.53 40.33
C THR A 8 -20.24 10.61 39.20
N ILE A 9 -19.51 11.18 38.23
CA ILE A 9 -18.86 10.40 37.16
C ILE A 9 -17.61 9.78 37.79
N LEU A 10 -17.67 8.48 38.03
CA LEU A 10 -16.51 7.67 38.43
C LEU A 10 -15.70 7.42 37.14
N VAL A 11 -14.59 8.14 36.99
CA VAL A 11 -13.62 7.87 35.93
C VAL A 11 -12.85 6.62 36.33
N CYS A 12 -13.29 5.47 35.85
CA CYS A 12 -12.48 4.27 35.88
C CYS A 12 -11.40 4.43 34.79
N THR A 13 -10.21 4.82 35.18
CA THR A 13 -9.01 4.63 34.39
C THR A 13 -8.72 3.15 34.29
N LEU A 14 -9.28 2.52 33.27
CA LEU A 14 -8.93 1.16 32.90
C LEU A 14 -7.60 1.22 32.16
N PHE A 15 -6.52 0.85 32.84
CA PHE A 15 -5.26 0.50 32.17
C PHE A 15 -5.52 -0.76 31.32
N MET A 16 -5.86 -0.55 30.06
CA MET A 16 -5.77 -1.64 29.10
C MET A 16 -4.29 -1.88 28.82
N VAL A 17 -3.79 -2.97 29.37
CA VAL A 17 -2.58 -3.60 28.88
C VAL A 17 -2.92 -4.10 27.48
N PHE A 18 -2.46 -3.40 26.47
CA PHE A 18 -2.50 -3.87 25.10
C PHE A 18 -1.56 -5.07 24.97
N SER A 19 -2.10 -6.27 25.07
CA SER A 19 -1.46 -7.42 24.49
C SER A 19 -1.72 -7.36 22.98
N LEU A 20 -0.79 -6.73 22.27
CA LEU A 20 -0.70 -6.81 20.83
C LEU A 20 -0.34 -8.25 20.50
N GLY A 21 -1.32 -9.02 20.09
CA GLY A 21 -1.09 -10.28 19.40
C GLY A 21 -0.67 -9.97 17.97
N ALA A 22 0.58 -9.51 17.80
CA ALA A 22 1.20 -9.55 16.49
C ALA A 22 1.61 -11.00 16.24
N CYS A 23 1.40 -11.49 15.05
CA CYS A 23 2.12 -12.64 14.54
C CYS A 23 3.59 -12.25 14.48
N GLY A 24 4.37 -12.66 15.45
CA GLY A 24 5.78 -12.28 15.55
C GLY A 24 6.20 -12.05 16.98
N LYS A 25 7.33 -12.59 17.32
CA LYS A 25 7.93 -12.64 18.65
C LYS A 25 8.00 -11.27 19.34
N THR A 26 7.75 -11.28 20.63
CA THR A 26 7.74 -10.21 21.62
C THR A 26 8.71 -9.05 21.36
N LYS A 27 8.15 -7.82 21.46
CA LYS A 27 8.88 -6.54 21.48
C LYS A 27 9.87 -6.47 22.65
N GLU A 28 11.14 -6.31 22.36
CA GLU A 28 12.08 -5.56 23.21
C GLU A 28 12.71 -4.49 22.31
N ASP A 29 12.45 -3.22 22.71
CA ASP A 29 13.10 -1.99 22.30
C ASP A 29 13.31 -1.72 20.79
N ALA A 30 12.27 -1.25 20.11
CA ALA A 30 12.41 -0.58 18.82
C ALA A 30 13.08 0.79 19.00
N ALA A 31 14.32 0.91 18.56
CA ALA A 31 14.96 2.22 18.39
C ALA A 31 14.20 2.98 17.29
N VAL A 32 13.68 4.15 17.63
CA VAL A 32 13.01 5.08 16.74
C VAL A 32 13.99 5.51 15.66
N VAL A 33 13.89 4.93 14.47
CA VAL A 33 14.47 5.52 13.28
C VAL A 33 13.51 6.62 12.85
N THR A 34 13.92 7.87 13.05
CA THR A 34 13.20 9.04 12.55
C THR A 34 13.37 9.05 11.03
N GLN A 35 12.51 8.33 10.32
CA GLN A 35 12.29 8.59 8.91
C GLN A 35 11.40 9.83 8.84
N GLN A 36 11.81 10.75 7.99
CA GLN A 36 11.08 11.98 7.72
C GLN A 36 9.66 11.60 7.29
N GLU A 37 8.69 11.92 8.14
CA GLU A 37 7.27 11.82 7.80
C GLU A 37 7.04 12.62 6.51
N SER A 38 6.66 11.93 5.44
CA SER A 38 5.98 12.55 4.31
C SER A 38 4.58 12.96 4.81
N SER A 39 4.54 14.05 5.57
CA SER A 39 3.29 14.65 6.01
C SER A 39 2.61 15.25 4.78
N LEU A 40 1.41 14.80 4.49
CA LEU A 40 0.47 15.53 3.65
C LEU A 40 0.27 16.95 4.24
N GLN A 41 1.15 17.87 3.86
CA GLN A 41 0.97 19.30 4.17
C GLN A 41 -0.07 19.83 3.21
N ILE A 42 -1.28 20.04 3.74
CA ILE A 42 -2.31 20.82 3.07
C ILE A 42 -1.99 22.30 3.37
N GLU A 43 -1.04 22.86 2.65
CA GLU A 43 -0.87 24.31 2.57
C GLU A 43 -1.07 24.76 1.12
N SER A 44 -1.87 25.81 0.98
CA SER A 44 -2.16 26.49 -0.27
C SER A 44 -0.87 27.06 -0.86
N MET A 45 -0.46 26.59 -2.03
CA MET A 45 0.66 27.18 -2.77
C MET A 45 0.12 28.29 -3.66
N ASP A 46 0.65 29.49 -3.46
CA ASP A 46 0.50 30.64 -4.34
C ASP A 46 1.29 30.38 -5.65
N GLU A 47 0.68 30.85 -6.76
CA GLU A 47 1.29 30.79 -8.10
C GLU A 47 2.60 31.59 -8.14
N GLU A 48 3.72 30.91 -8.32
CA GLU A 48 4.95 31.53 -8.82
C GLU A 48 5.44 30.88 -10.11
N THR A 49 5.79 31.75 -11.03
CA THR A 49 6.15 31.62 -12.43
C THR A 49 7.31 30.65 -12.66
N ILE A 50 7.05 29.61 -13.44
CA ILE A 50 8.09 28.65 -13.89
C ILE A 50 8.81 29.26 -15.11
N SER A 51 10.12 29.43 -15.00
CA SER A 51 11.00 29.73 -16.13
C SER A 51 11.35 28.45 -16.89
N GLU A 52 11.16 28.49 -18.20
CA GLU A 52 11.54 27.43 -19.14
C GLU A 52 13.04 27.19 -19.12
N GLU A 53 13.48 25.95 -18.82
CA GLU A 53 14.63 25.33 -19.49
C GLU A 53 14.75 23.82 -19.12
N SER A 54 14.61 23.02 -20.08
CA SER A 54 15.30 21.81 -20.56
C SER A 54 14.37 20.68 -21.00
N THR A 55 13.98 20.78 -22.23
CA THR A 55 13.44 19.70 -23.03
C THR A 55 14.54 18.76 -23.51
N ILE A 56 14.47 17.48 -23.18
CA ILE A 56 15.02 16.42 -24.02
C ILE A 56 13.94 15.35 -24.22
N PHE A 57 13.00 15.63 -25.11
CA PHE A 57 12.24 14.63 -25.82
C PHE A 57 12.51 14.81 -27.32
N ASN A 58 13.31 13.92 -27.88
CA ASN A 58 13.43 13.81 -29.32
C ASN A 58 12.39 12.82 -29.85
N ASN A 59 11.48 13.34 -30.66
CA ASN A 59 10.57 12.56 -31.48
C ASN A 59 11.29 11.95 -32.67
N GLY A 60 11.09 10.63 -32.86
CA GLY A 60 11.01 10.00 -34.16
C GLY A 60 12.32 9.51 -34.74
N GLU A 61 12.29 8.27 -34.97
CA GLU A 61 12.88 7.39 -35.95
C GLU A 61 13.47 6.13 -35.30
N GLU A 62 12.99 4.97 -35.74
CA GLU A 62 13.58 3.67 -35.44
C GLU A 62 14.99 3.65 -36.05
N ASP A 63 15.99 4.02 -35.31
CA ASP A 63 17.37 3.67 -35.57
C ASP A 63 17.87 2.75 -34.46
N ASP A 64 18.46 1.63 -34.87
CA ASP A 64 19.20 0.71 -33.99
C ASP A 64 20.23 1.50 -33.18
N ILE A 65 19.84 1.96 -32.01
CA ILE A 65 20.76 2.59 -31.05
C ILE A 65 21.58 1.47 -30.43
N GLU A 66 22.80 1.28 -30.92
CA GLU A 66 23.87 0.64 -30.15
C GLU A 66 23.92 1.38 -28.80
N LEU A 67 23.35 0.77 -27.75
CA LEU A 67 23.49 1.19 -26.35
C LEU A 67 24.95 1.04 -25.93
N LYS A 68 25.78 2.02 -26.27
CA LYS A 68 27.21 2.04 -25.98
C LYS A 68 27.66 3.16 -25.04
N ASP A 69 26.74 3.90 -24.44
CA ASP A 69 27.05 4.76 -23.31
C ASP A 69 26.35 4.17 -22.08
N THR A 70 27.13 3.48 -21.24
CA THR A 70 26.73 3.13 -19.87
C THR A 70 26.46 4.45 -19.18
N ILE A 71 25.19 4.80 -18.98
CA ILE A 71 24.81 5.94 -18.15
C ILE A 71 25.28 5.58 -16.74
N GLU A 72 26.34 6.25 -16.29
CA GLU A 72 26.84 6.10 -14.92
C GLU A 72 25.85 6.82 -13.99
N ILE A 73 25.09 6.04 -13.22
CA ILE A 73 24.10 6.58 -12.26
C ILE A 73 24.83 6.95 -10.97
N ASP A 74 24.63 8.17 -10.52
CA ASP A 74 25.13 8.64 -9.22
C ASP A 74 24.09 8.38 -8.12
N PHE A 75 24.20 7.25 -7.41
CA PHE A 75 23.31 6.89 -6.29
C PHE A 75 23.48 7.80 -5.06
N THR A 76 24.41 8.76 -5.05
CA THR A 76 24.53 9.78 -4.00
C THR A 76 23.74 11.04 -4.31
N TYR A 77 23.28 11.18 -5.55
CA TYR A 77 22.41 12.28 -5.97
C TYR A 77 20.96 12.03 -5.55
N ASP A 78 20.28 13.07 -5.08
CA ASP A 78 18.85 13.02 -4.73
C ASP A 78 17.99 13.31 -5.96
N TYR A 79 17.44 12.26 -6.55
CA TYR A 79 16.56 12.35 -7.74
C TYR A 79 15.13 12.77 -7.43
N THR A 80 14.78 13.14 -6.20
CA THR A 80 13.40 13.45 -5.80
C THR A 80 12.80 14.57 -6.64
N GLU A 81 13.53 15.66 -6.87
CA GLU A 81 13.01 16.79 -7.64
C GLU A 81 12.92 16.47 -9.15
N ASP A 82 13.84 15.68 -9.70
CA ASP A 82 13.77 15.21 -11.10
C ASP A 82 12.54 14.29 -11.30
N ILE A 83 12.28 13.39 -10.35
CA ILE A 83 11.11 12.53 -10.36
C ILE A 83 9.83 13.37 -10.31
N LYS A 84 9.76 14.35 -9.41
CA LYS A 84 8.59 15.24 -9.33
C LYS A 84 8.37 16.03 -10.62
N ALA A 85 9.44 16.48 -11.27
CA ALA A 85 9.36 17.16 -12.54
C ALA A 85 8.86 16.24 -13.67
N ASP A 86 9.36 15.00 -13.74
CA ASP A 86 8.91 13.99 -14.70
C ASP A 86 7.40 13.69 -14.50
N VAL A 87 6.95 13.50 -13.26
CA VAL A 87 5.54 13.28 -12.92
C VAL A 87 4.69 14.49 -13.30
N ALA A 88 5.12 15.72 -12.94
CA ALA A 88 4.41 16.94 -13.28
C ALA A 88 4.29 17.15 -14.80
N TYR A 89 5.33 16.78 -15.54
CA TYR A 89 5.28 16.79 -17.01
C TYR A 89 4.20 15.84 -17.55
N VAL A 90 4.14 14.62 -17.06
CA VAL A 90 3.11 13.64 -17.46
C VAL A 90 1.71 14.15 -17.12
N VAL A 91 1.48 14.63 -15.90
CA VAL A 91 0.19 15.18 -15.46
C VAL A 91 -0.27 16.31 -16.37
N SER A 92 0.65 17.19 -16.78
CA SER A 92 0.33 18.36 -17.60
C SER A 92 0.07 18.00 -19.08
N ASN A 93 0.61 16.89 -19.58
CA ASN A 93 0.57 16.52 -21.00
C ASN A 93 -0.35 15.33 -21.31
N SER A 94 -0.93 14.68 -20.32
CA SER A 94 -1.88 13.59 -20.54
C SER A 94 -3.28 14.13 -20.83
N SER A 95 -3.95 13.51 -21.80
CA SER A 95 -5.30 13.93 -22.23
C SER A 95 -6.43 13.32 -21.40
N SER A 96 -6.12 12.31 -20.58
CA SER A 96 -7.06 11.59 -19.74
C SER A 96 -6.35 10.99 -18.53
N LEU A 97 -7.08 10.69 -17.45
CA LEU A 97 -6.55 9.99 -16.27
C LEU A 97 -6.02 8.59 -16.61
N GLN A 98 -6.64 7.91 -17.57
CA GLN A 98 -6.16 6.60 -18.04
C GLN A 98 -4.80 6.70 -18.72
N GLU A 99 -4.60 7.70 -19.56
CA GLU A 99 -3.31 7.96 -20.23
C GLU A 99 -2.27 8.42 -19.22
N GLU A 100 -2.64 9.28 -18.29
CA GLU A 100 -1.79 9.79 -17.22
C GLU A 100 -1.17 8.63 -16.42
N LEU A 101 -1.99 7.75 -15.82
CA LEU A 101 -1.47 6.63 -15.05
C LEU A 101 -0.64 5.64 -15.89
N LYS A 102 -1.00 5.44 -17.16
CA LYS A 102 -0.16 4.66 -18.07
C LYS A 102 1.21 5.31 -18.30
N ASN A 103 1.26 6.62 -18.41
CA ASN A 103 2.52 7.36 -18.59
C ASN A 103 3.34 7.38 -17.28
N ILE A 104 2.69 7.41 -16.10
CA ILE A 104 3.36 7.22 -14.80
C ILE A 104 3.99 5.82 -14.72
N ASP A 105 3.30 4.77 -15.16
CA ASP A 105 3.90 3.43 -15.28
C ASP A 105 5.15 3.44 -16.19
N THR A 106 5.14 4.24 -17.26
CA THR A 106 6.31 4.39 -18.15
C THR A 106 7.48 5.08 -17.44
N ILE A 107 7.21 6.11 -16.62
CA ILE A 107 8.24 6.72 -15.76
C ILE A 107 8.78 5.67 -14.78
N THR A 108 7.91 4.91 -14.13
CA THR A 108 8.31 3.84 -13.21
C THR A 108 9.26 2.85 -13.89
N GLN A 109 8.94 2.40 -15.11
CA GLN A 109 9.82 1.52 -15.90
C GLN A 109 11.17 2.17 -16.22
N LYS A 110 11.20 3.47 -16.59
CA LYS A 110 12.44 4.23 -16.80
C LYS A 110 13.34 4.17 -15.57
N TYR A 111 12.80 4.48 -14.38
CA TYR A 111 13.60 4.47 -13.15
C TYR A 111 13.94 3.04 -12.68
N THR A 112 13.12 2.04 -12.98
CA THR A 112 13.46 0.62 -12.75
C THR A 112 14.70 0.21 -13.55
N LEU A 113 14.77 0.57 -14.83
CA LEU A 113 15.95 0.28 -15.67
C LEU A 113 17.21 0.99 -15.14
N LEU A 114 17.09 2.20 -14.61
CA LEU A 114 18.21 2.90 -13.95
C LEU A 114 18.61 2.19 -12.65
N ALA A 115 17.64 1.70 -11.88
CA ALA A 115 17.85 0.97 -10.63
C ALA A 115 18.60 -0.37 -10.83
N GLU A 116 18.47 -1.00 -11.99
CA GLU A 116 19.21 -2.25 -12.34
C GLU A 116 20.74 -2.08 -12.35
N SER A 117 21.25 -0.85 -12.41
CA SER A 117 22.67 -0.56 -12.29
C SER A 117 23.21 -0.56 -10.86
N ALA A 118 22.34 -0.67 -9.84
CA ALA A 118 22.73 -0.75 -8.43
C ALA A 118 23.50 -2.04 -8.14
N LEU A 119 24.71 -1.92 -7.59
CA LEU A 119 25.62 -3.03 -7.32
C LEU A 119 25.71 -3.39 -5.83
N THR A 120 25.33 -2.46 -4.96
CA THR A 120 25.37 -2.64 -3.50
C THR A 120 23.96 -2.56 -2.89
N GLN A 121 23.79 -3.17 -1.72
CA GLN A 121 22.51 -3.07 -0.98
C GLN A 121 22.15 -1.62 -0.67
N GLY A 122 23.12 -0.76 -0.40
CA GLY A 122 22.86 0.68 -0.19
C GLY A 122 22.30 1.36 -1.43
N GLU A 123 22.85 1.09 -2.60
CA GLU A 123 22.34 1.60 -3.88
C GLU A 123 20.94 1.04 -4.20
N MET A 124 20.71 -0.24 -3.97
CA MET A 124 19.40 -0.86 -4.14
C MET A 124 18.33 -0.22 -3.24
N ASN A 125 18.70 0.10 -1.98
CA ASN A 125 17.80 0.79 -1.06
C ASN A 125 17.45 2.21 -1.56
N VAL A 126 18.43 2.95 -2.11
CA VAL A 126 18.20 4.28 -2.71
C VAL A 126 17.32 4.16 -3.95
N ALA A 127 17.66 3.26 -4.86
CA ALA A 127 16.94 3.06 -6.11
C ALA A 127 15.48 2.65 -5.91
N SER A 128 15.20 1.76 -4.95
CA SER A 128 13.82 1.36 -4.62
C SER A 128 12.97 2.53 -4.11
N GLN A 129 13.58 3.52 -3.44
CA GLN A 129 12.88 4.72 -2.99
C GLN A 129 12.35 5.55 -4.17
N TRP A 130 13.06 5.60 -5.30
CA TRP A 130 12.62 6.37 -6.48
C TRP A 130 11.25 5.91 -6.98
N LEU A 131 11.03 4.59 -7.02
CA LEU A 131 9.78 4.01 -7.51
C LEU A 131 8.60 4.38 -6.57
N TYR A 132 8.81 4.32 -5.28
CA TYR A 132 7.84 4.80 -4.30
C TYR A 132 7.54 6.30 -4.47
N VAL A 133 8.57 7.15 -4.62
CA VAL A 133 8.42 8.61 -4.77
C VAL A 133 7.61 8.99 -6.01
N ILE A 134 7.74 8.23 -7.12
CA ILE A 134 6.92 8.43 -8.33
C ILE A 134 5.43 8.33 -7.99
N TRP A 135 5.04 7.23 -7.37
CA TRP A 135 3.64 6.96 -7.06
C TRP A 135 3.10 7.82 -5.92
N ASP A 136 3.93 8.19 -4.94
CA ASP A 136 3.56 9.14 -3.89
C ASP A 136 3.32 10.53 -4.46
N THR A 137 4.17 10.98 -5.38
CA THR A 137 3.99 12.26 -6.08
C THR A 137 2.70 12.26 -6.90
N GLU A 138 2.42 11.19 -7.64
CA GLU A 138 1.19 11.08 -8.43
C GLU A 138 -0.05 11.01 -7.53
N LEU A 139 -0.01 10.24 -6.46
CA LEU A 139 -1.12 10.17 -5.49
C LEU A 139 -1.46 11.56 -4.92
N ASN A 140 -0.45 12.35 -4.57
CA ASN A 140 -0.63 13.71 -4.07
C ASN A 140 -1.23 14.65 -5.14
N ASN A 141 -0.81 14.55 -6.41
CA ASN A 141 -1.40 15.28 -7.52
C ASN A 141 -2.88 14.91 -7.75
N LEU A 142 -3.20 13.63 -7.76
CA LEU A 142 -4.56 13.12 -7.88
C LEU A 142 -5.44 13.60 -6.73
N TRP A 143 -4.93 13.52 -5.49
CA TRP A 143 -5.64 14.00 -4.31
C TRP A 143 -5.93 15.51 -4.37
N SER A 144 -4.97 16.31 -4.77
CA SER A 144 -5.14 17.76 -4.92
C SER A 144 -6.28 18.10 -5.89
N ARG A 145 -6.29 17.46 -7.06
CA ARG A 145 -7.33 17.63 -8.08
C ARG A 145 -8.70 17.10 -7.62
N PHE A 146 -8.73 15.92 -7.03
CA PHE A 146 -9.93 15.31 -6.47
C PHE A 146 -10.54 16.22 -5.39
N SER A 147 -9.74 16.66 -4.41
CA SER A 147 -10.21 17.46 -3.29
C SER A 147 -10.71 18.85 -3.70
N SER A 148 -10.27 19.37 -4.86
CA SER A 148 -10.74 20.65 -5.42
C SER A 148 -12.05 20.53 -6.19
N LEU A 149 -12.36 19.35 -6.76
CA LEU A 149 -13.53 19.11 -7.62
C LEU A 149 -14.66 18.38 -6.91
N ALA A 150 -14.36 17.56 -5.93
CA ALA A 150 -15.35 16.79 -5.17
C ALA A 150 -16.29 17.70 -4.36
N ASN A 151 -17.57 17.31 -4.30
CA ASN A 151 -18.48 17.92 -3.33
C ASN A 151 -18.04 17.56 -1.90
N GLN A 152 -18.56 18.30 -0.90
CA GLN A 152 -18.10 18.19 0.48
C GLN A 152 -18.28 16.76 1.05
N ASP A 153 -19.42 16.13 0.82
CA ASP A 153 -19.75 14.80 1.37
C ASP A 153 -18.82 13.73 0.78
N THR A 154 -18.61 13.73 -0.53
CA THR A 154 -17.69 12.82 -1.22
C THR A 154 -16.24 13.03 -0.76
N LYS A 155 -15.83 14.31 -0.63
CA LYS A 155 -14.49 14.65 -0.16
C LYS A 155 -14.24 14.15 1.26
N GLU A 156 -15.18 14.33 2.19
CA GLU A 156 -15.07 13.89 3.58
C GLU A 156 -14.97 12.37 3.66
N MET A 157 -15.78 11.63 2.90
CA MET A 157 -15.76 10.18 2.84
C MET A 157 -14.38 9.65 2.38
N VAL A 158 -13.89 10.12 1.24
CA VAL A 158 -12.60 9.66 0.69
C VAL A 158 -11.43 10.14 1.55
N LEU A 159 -11.52 11.31 2.21
CA LEU A 159 -10.51 11.79 3.16
C LEU A 159 -10.42 10.88 4.39
N GLU A 160 -11.54 10.39 4.91
CA GLU A 160 -11.55 9.45 6.04
C GLU A 160 -10.89 8.13 5.65
N GLU A 161 -11.23 7.58 4.48
CA GLU A 161 -10.58 6.38 3.95
C GLU A 161 -9.08 6.58 3.75
N GLN A 162 -8.65 7.74 3.23
CA GLN A 162 -7.24 8.07 3.05
C GLN A 162 -6.49 8.11 4.38
N ARG A 163 -7.09 8.70 5.42
CA ARG A 163 -6.51 8.74 6.76
C ARG A 163 -6.40 7.35 7.37
N ASN A 164 -7.42 6.52 7.20
CA ASN A 164 -7.41 5.14 7.67
C ASN A 164 -6.32 4.32 6.95
N TRP A 165 -6.20 4.48 5.64
CA TRP A 165 -5.15 3.84 4.83
C TRP A 165 -3.74 4.24 5.32
N ILE A 166 -3.48 5.54 5.54
CA ILE A 166 -2.20 6.02 6.07
C ILE A 166 -1.92 5.45 7.47
N ALA A 167 -2.92 5.43 8.35
CA ALA A 167 -2.78 4.95 9.72
C ALA A 167 -2.42 3.45 9.80
N MET A 168 -2.90 2.64 8.84
CA MET A 168 -2.64 1.20 8.79
C MET A 168 -1.32 0.85 8.11
N LYS A 169 -0.77 1.74 7.28
CA LYS A 169 0.34 1.44 6.36
C LYS A 169 1.55 0.80 7.06
N GLU A 170 1.96 1.30 8.21
CA GLU A 170 3.12 0.78 8.95
C GLU A 170 2.86 -0.61 9.54
N GLU A 171 1.71 -0.82 10.17
CA GLU A 171 1.39 -2.12 10.78
C GLU A 171 1.20 -3.21 9.73
N VAL A 172 0.53 -2.88 8.64
CA VAL A 172 0.37 -3.78 7.48
C VAL A 172 1.73 -4.12 6.87
N THR A 173 2.65 -3.16 6.78
CA THR A 173 4.02 -3.39 6.34
C THR A 173 4.76 -4.34 7.28
N LEU A 174 4.64 -4.12 8.60
CA LEU A 174 5.27 -4.98 9.61
C LEU A 174 4.74 -6.43 9.53
N MET A 175 3.44 -6.61 9.34
CA MET A 175 2.88 -7.94 9.18
C MET A 175 3.35 -8.62 7.87
N SER A 176 3.42 -7.85 6.78
CA SER A 176 3.84 -8.39 5.49
C SER A 176 5.31 -8.78 5.46
N LEU A 177 6.19 -8.01 6.08
CA LEU A 177 7.65 -8.17 5.97
C LEU A 177 8.32 -8.69 7.23
N GLY A 178 7.67 -8.58 8.39
CA GLY A 178 8.35 -8.72 9.66
C GLY A 178 9.17 -7.49 10.02
N SER A 179 10.07 -7.64 10.99
CA SER A 179 10.86 -6.53 11.54
C SER A 179 12.12 -6.24 10.69
N GLN A 180 12.69 -5.05 10.90
CA GLN A 180 13.99 -4.70 10.32
C GLN A 180 15.11 -5.63 10.83
N GLU A 181 15.02 -6.15 12.05
CA GLU A 181 16.01 -7.09 12.60
C GLU A 181 16.04 -8.41 11.84
N GLU A 182 14.88 -8.89 11.39
CA GLU A 182 14.73 -10.11 10.60
C GLU A 182 15.25 -9.94 9.17
N ASN A 183 15.02 -8.78 8.56
CA ASN A 183 15.37 -8.49 7.15
C ASN A 183 16.71 -7.75 6.98
N GLY A 184 17.31 -7.25 8.06
CA GLY A 184 18.63 -6.62 8.05
C GLY A 184 18.73 -5.43 7.08
N SER A 185 19.83 -5.39 6.30
CA SER A 185 20.11 -4.29 5.36
C SER A 185 19.18 -4.23 4.14
N MET A 186 18.43 -5.29 3.87
CA MET A 186 17.44 -5.33 2.77
C MET A 186 16.12 -4.67 3.15
N TYR A 187 15.83 -4.48 4.44
CA TYR A 187 14.55 -3.99 4.93
C TYR A 187 14.08 -2.68 4.24
N PRO A 188 14.93 -1.63 4.07
CA PRO A 188 14.49 -0.42 3.38
C PRO A 188 14.03 -0.66 1.94
N MET A 189 14.72 -1.53 1.20
CA MET A 189 14.34 -1.89 -0.17
C MET A 189 12.98 -2.61 -0.20
N LEU A 190 12.78 -3.57 0.70
CA LEU A 190 11.52 -4.33 0.80
C LEU A 190 10.35 -3.41 1.17
N VAL A 191 10.56 -2.51 2.13
CA VAL A 191 9.55 -1.50 2.53
C VAL A 191 9.20 -0.58 1.36
N ASN A 192 10.20 -0.05 0.65
CA ASN A 192 9.96 0.84 -0.48
C ASN A 192 9.18 0.13 -1.60
N SER A 193 9.51 -1.13 -1.91
CA SER A 193 8.80 -1.92 -2.93
C SER A 193 7.34 -2.16 -2.53
N LEU A 194 7.09 -2.47 -1.27
CA LEU A 194 5.74 -2.66 -0.76
C LEU A 194 4.94 -1.35 -0.78
N TRP A 195 5.58 -0.25 -0.37
CA TRP A 195 4.97 1.08 -0.38
C TRP A 195 4.72 1.62 -1.79
N GLU A 196 5.55 1.27 -2.76
CA GLU A 196 5.29 1.53 -4.17
C GLU A 196 3.96 0.88 -4.59
N GLU A 197 3.80 -0.43 -4.33
CA GLU A 197 2.59 -1.19 -4.67
C GLU A 197 1.34 -0.60 -4.01
N TYR A 198 1.39 -0.37 -2.71
CA TYR A 198 0.25 0.18 -1.95
C TYR A 198 -0.12 1.59 -2.44
N THR A 199 0.88 2.43 -2.67
CA THR A 199 0.66 3.81 -3.13
C THR A 199 0.14 3.82 -4.56
N LYS A 200 0.62 2.94 -5.41
CA LYS A 200 0.10 2.73 -6.77
C LYS A 200 -1.36 2.33 -6.75
N ASN A 201 -1.72 1.33 -5.94
CA ASN A 201 -3.12 0.90 -5.79
C ASN A 201 -4.00 2.05 -5.31
N ARG A 202 -3.53 2.81 -4.33
CA ARG A 202 -4.26 3.98 -3.82
C ARG A 202 -4.38 5.08 -4.86
N ALA A 203 -3.37 5.32 -5.69
CA ALA A 203 -3.43 6.28 -6.80
C ALA A 203 -4.49 5.87 -7.83
N TYR A 204 -4.57 4.60 -8.21
CA TYR A 204 -5.65 4.10 -9.07
C TYR A 204 -7.04 4.30 -8.46
N PHE A 205 -7.19 4.08 -7.16
CA PHE A 205 -8.46 4.33 -6.47
C PHE A 205 -8.84 5.82 -6.55
N ILE A 206 -7.95 6.74 -6.20
CA ILE A 206 -8.23 8.19 -6.26
C ILE A 206 -8.46 8.66 -7.70
N ALA A 207 -7.75 8.10 -8.68
CA ALA A 207 -7.97 8.40 -10.09
C ALA A 207 -9.36 7.94 -10.55
N ASN A 208 -9.85 6.79 -10.10
CA ASN A 208 -11.20 6.32 -10.39
C ASN A 208 -12.27 7.27 -9.80
N GLU A 209 -12.12 7.69 -8.56
CA GLU A 209 -13.02 8.65 -7.92
C GLU A 209 -13.01 10.01 -8.65
N LEU A 210 -11.83 10.47 -9.06
CA LEU A 210 -11.69 11.69 -9.83
C LEU A 210 -12.33 11.57 -11.23
N ALA A 211 -12.17 10.41 -11.89
CA ALA A 211 -12.78 10.14 -13.19
C ALA A 211 -14.32 10.17 -13.12
N GLN A 212 -14.90 9.59 -12.06
CA GLN A 212 -16.35 9.65 -11.82
C GLN A 212 -16.84 11.09 -11.69
N ILE A 213 -16.13 11.94 -10.94
CA ILE A 213 -16.49 13.36 -10.79
C ILE A 213 -16.40 14.11 -12.14
N LYS A 214 -15.37 13.82 -12.95
CA LYS A 214 -15.16 14.43 -14.25
C LYS A 214 -16.09 13.87 -15.34
N GLY A 215 -16.76 12.75 -15.09
CA GLY A 215 -17.52 12.02 -16.10
C GLY A 215 -16.61 11.43 -17.20
N GLU A 216 -15.39 11.09 -16.86
CA GLU A 216 -14.35 10.58 -17.76
C GLU A 216 -14.31 9.04 -17.67
N PRO A 217 -14.22 8.31 -18.79
CA PRO A 217 -14.07 6.86 -18.75
C PRO A 217 -12.74 6.49 -18.12
N PHE A 218 -12.78 5.55 -17.16
CA PHE A 218 -11.60 5.03 -16.49
C PHE A 218 -11.78 3.53 -16.24
N ALA A 219 -10.75 2.74 -16.52
CA ALA A 219 -10.73 1.32 -16.27
C ALA A 219 -9.69 1.00 -15.19
N MET A 220 -10.16 0.45 -14.07
CA MET A 220 -9.26 -0.05 -13.01
C MET A 220 -8.40 -1.19 -13.55
N PRO A 221 -7.10 -1.25 -13.20
CA PRO A 221 -6.26 -2.37 -13.56
C PRO A 221 -6.78 -3.67 -12.92
N LYS A 222 -6.53 -4.79 -13.58
CA LYS A 222 -6.83 -6.09 -12.99
C LYS A 222 -5.78 -6.41 -11.92
N LEU A 223 -6.23 -6.63 -10.69
CA LEU A 223 -5.38 -7.14 -9.62
C LEU A 223 -5.11 -8.63 -9.81
N SER A 224 -4.09 -9.14 -9.13
CA SER A 224 -3.80 -10.57 -9.09
C SER A 224 -5.01 -11.34 -8.55
N GLU A 225 -5.29 -12.50 -9.12
CA GLU A 225 -6.32 -13.42 -8.62
C GLU A 225 -5.78 -14.36 -7.53
N LYS A 226 -4.48 -14.28 -7.24
CA LYS A 226 -3.79 -15.21 -6.35
C LYS A 226 -3.05 -14.50 -5.22
N TYR A 227 -2.42 -13.36 -5.48
CA TYR A 227 -1.61 -12.64 -4.52
C TYR A 227 -2.18 -11.25 -4.27
N GLY A 228 -2.12 -10.80 -3.04
CA GLY A 228 -2.57 -9.47 -2.66
C GLY A 228 -2.63 -9.29 -1.15
N LEU A 229 -2.91 -8.06 -0.77
CA LEU A 229 -3.17 -7.64 0.58
C LEU A 229 -4.56 -7.04 0.67
N TYR A 230 -5.34 -7.54 1.60
CA TYR A 230 -6.72 -7.14 1.81
C TYR A 230 -6.96 -6.87 3.29
N VAL A 231 -7.73 -5.83 3.59
CA VAL A 231 -7.95 -5.35 4.95
C VAL A 231 -9.43 -5.12 5.22
N ASP A 232 -9.87 -5.46 6.44
CA ASP A 232 -11.08 -4.92 7.05
C ASP A 232 -10.68 -3.96 8.18
N ASN A 233 -10.94 -2.68 8.01
CA ASN A 233 -10.58 -1.64 8.98
C ASN A 233 -11.69 -1.34 9.98
N TYR A 234 -12.80 -2.07 9.95
CA TYR A 234 -13.96 -1.86 10.81
C TYR A 234 -14.41 -0.38 10.89
N GLU A 235 -14.21 0.37 9.81
CA GLU A 235 -14.49 1.81 9.72
C GLU A 235 -13.71 2.69 10.72
N THR A 236 -12.59 2.21 11.28
CA THR A 236 -11.87 2.94 12.35
C THR A 236 -10.44 3.31 12.04
N GLY A 237 -9.75 2.60 11.17
CA GLY A 237 -8.30 2.77 10.90
C GLY A 237 -7.35 2.45 12.06
N SER A 238 -7.90 2.13 13.25
CA SER A 238 -7.12 1.77 14.45
C SER A 238 -7.29 0.31 14.88
N VAL A 239 -8.25 -0.36 14.27
CA VAL A 239 -8.58 -1.77 14.48
C VAL A 239 -8.82 -2.38 13.12
N TYR A 240 -8.14 -3.45 12.80
CA TYR A 240 -8.27 -4.09 11.49
C TYR A 240 -7.98 -5.57 11.55
N SER A 241 -8.51 -6.28 10.55
CA SER A 241 -8.12 -7.63 10.17
C SER A 241 -7.48 -7.58 8.79
N GLU A 242 -6.59 -8.50 8.49
CA GLU A 242 -5.84 -8.51 7.24
C GLU A 242 -5.67 -9.92 6.70
N LEU A 243 -5.64 -10.01 5.39
CA LEU A 243 -5.34 -11.20 4.62
C LEU A 243 -4.23 -10.87 3.62
N ILE A 244 -3.12 -11.55 3.75
CA ILE A 244 -1.98 -11.44 2.84
C ILE A 244 -1.84 -12.79 2.13
N THR A 245 -1.74 -12.77 0.81
CA THR A 245 -1.39 -13.93 0.01
C THR A 245 -0.20 -13.57 -0.86
N ARG A 246 0.85 -14.39 -0.83
CA ARG A 246 2.10 -14.13 -1.56
C ARG A 246 2.84 -15.41 -1.89
N GLN A 247 3.93 -15.28 -2.63
CA GLN A 247 4.94 -16.31 -2.76
C GLN A 247 6.07 -16.03 -1.78
N ASN A 248 6.48 -17.04 -1.00
CA ASN A 248 7.61 -16.92 -0.10
C ASN A 248 8.96 -17.01 -0.84
N TRP A 249 10.08 -16.85 -0.12
CA TRP A 249 11.42 -16.91 -0.69
C TRP A 249 11.81 -18.27 -1.28
N GLU A 250 11.13 -19.33 -0.88
CA GLU A 250 11.32 -20.69 -1.39
C GLU A 250 10.48 -20.97 -2.64
N GLY A 251 9.64 -20.03 -3.02
CA GLY A 251 8.73 -20.11 -4.17
C GLY A 251 7.41 -20.82 -3.85
N GLU A 252 7.10 -21.01 -2.57
CA GLU A 252 5.85 -21.63 -2.11
C GLU A 252 4.76 -20.55 -1.90
N ASP A 253 3.53 -20.95 -2.12
CA ASP A 253 2.37 -20.08 -1.89
C ASP A 253 2.02 -20.06 -0.40
N GLU A 254 2.06 -18.88 0.20
CA GLU A 254 1.74 -18.69 1.62
C GLU A 254 0.66 -17.64 1.84
N ALA A 255 -0.09 -17.77 2.93
CA ALA A 255 -1.04 -16.78 3.38
C ALA A 255 -0.86 -16.48 4.87
N ILE A 256 -1.03 -15.20 5.22
CA ILE A 256 -1.09 -14.69 6.58
C ILE A 256 -2.49 -14.10 6.77
N ILE A 257 -3.20 -14.55 7.81
CA ILE A 257 -4.57 -14.16 8.09
C ILE A 257 -4.65 -13.65 9.52
N GLY A 258 -4.62 -12.35 9.70
CA GLY A 258 -4.74 -11.70 11.00
C GLY A 258 -6.18 -11.29 11.26
N ILE A 259 -6.81 -11.85 12.30
CA ILE A 259 -8.18 -11.53 12.68
C ILE A 259 -8.19 -10.80 14.02
N TYR A 260 -8.71 -9.58 14.01
CA TYR A 260 -8.77 -8.75 15.21
C TYR A 260 -9.40 -9.50 16.39
N ARG A 261 -8.70 -9.54 17.53
CA ARG A 261 -9.06 -10.23 18.78
C ARG A 261 -9.16 -11.77 18.70
N GLN A 262 -9.00 -12.38 17.54
CA GLN A 262 -9.01 -13.84 17.44
C GLN A 262 -7.60 -14.41 17.30
N GLY A 263 -6.71 -13.72 16.60
CA GLY A 263 -5.32 -14.13 16.41
C GLY A 263 -4.90 -14.15 14.95
N CYS A 264 -3.74 -14.76 14.70
CA CYS A 264 -3.16 -14.86 13.40
C CYS A 264 -3.00 -16.32 12.99
N LEU A 265 -3.22 -16.60 11.72
CA LEU A 265 -2.93 -17.86 11.07
C LEU A 265 -1.87 -17.62 10.00
N GLU A 266 -0.81 -18.41 10.03
CA GLU A 266 0.18 -18.50 8.98
C GLU A 266 0.11 -19.88 8.37
N GLY A 267 0.30 -19.98 7.05
CA GLY A 267 0.23 -21.27 6.38
C GLY A 267 0.35 -21.18 4.88
N SER A 268 0.26 -22.34 4.25
CA SER A 268 0.32 -22.47 2.80
C SER A 268 -1.06 -22.57 2.17
N PHE A 269 -1.16 -22.27 0.87
CA PHE A 269 -2.37 -22.52 0.12
C PHE A 269 -2.10 -23.19 -1.24
N ILE A 270 -3.15 -23.81 -1.78
CA ILE A 270 -3.15 -24.43 -3.11
C ILE A 270 -4.26 -23.76 -3.93
N ASP A 271 -3.90 -23.21 -5.08
CA ASP A 271 -4.83 -22.63 -6.05
C ASP A 271 -5.44 -23.74 -6.90
N ASP A 272 -6.78 -23.80 -6.98
CA ASP A 272 -7.51 -24.76 -7.83
C ASP A 272 -7.67 -24.29 -9.29
N GLY A 273 -7.17 -23.09 -9.60
CA GLY A 273 -7.32 -22.44 -10.91
C GLY A 273 -8.76 -22.04 -11.26
N LYS A 274 -9.67 -21.97 -10.24
CA LYS A 274 -11.08 -21.60 -10.39
C LYS A 274 -11.49 -20.48 -9.42
N GLY A 275 -10.49 -19.85 -8.78
CA GLY A 275 -10.69 -18.75 -7.86
C GLY A 275 -10.82 -19.16 -6.39
N ASN A 276 -10.51 -20.41 -6.03
CA ASN A 276 -10.41 -20.82 -4.64
C ASN A 276 -8.96 -21.16 -4.29
N LEU A 277 -8.47 -20.56 -3.20
CA LEU A 277 -7.18 -20.87 -2.61
C LEU A 277 -7.43 -21.69 -1.35
N TYR A 278 -7.06 -22.96 -1.36
CA TYR A 278 -7.25 -23.89 -0.23
C TYR A 278 -6.14 -23.73 0.77
N PHE A 279 -6.41 -23.03 1.86
CA PHE A 279 -5.47 -22.73 2.94
C PHE A 279 -5.35 -23.88 3.94
N THR A 280 -4.14 -24.08 4.44
CA THR A 280 -3.84 -24.95 5.59
C THR A 280 -2.83 -24.23 6.49
N SER A 281 -3.16 -24.02 7.77
CA SER A 281 -2.23 -23.43 8.74
C SER A 281 -1.00 -24.31 8.95
N ASP A 282 0.15 -23.74 9.31
CA ASP A 282 1.43 -24.45 9.48
C ASP A 282 1.36 -25.55 10.52
N ASP A 283 0.58 -25.37 11.57
CA ASP A 283 0.33 -26.38 12.59
C ASP A 283 -0.73 -27.43 12.19
N GLY A 284 -1.34 -27.27 11.02
CA GLY A 284 -2.40 -28.12 10.50
C GLY A 284 -3.73 -28.03 11.25
N SER A 285 -3.86 -27.10 12.19
CA SER A 285 -5.04 -27.00 13.05
C SER A 285 -6.27 -26.40 12.37
N ILE A 286 -6.04 -25.52 11.39
CA ILE A 286 -7.10 -24.82 10.65
C ILE A 286 -6.89 -25.06 9.15
N LYS A 287 -8.03 -25.37 8.47
CA LYS A 287 -8.10 -25.28 7.01
C LYS A 287 -9.25 -24.37 6.62
N GLY A 288 -9.10 -23.75 5.46
CA GLY A 288 -10.10 -22.82 4.95
C GLY A 288 -10.00 -22.59 3.46
N ILE A 289 -10.88 -21.75 2.95
CA ILE A 289 -10.91 -21.32 1.57
C ILE A 289 -10.78 -19.80 1.56
N ILE A 290 -9.78 -19.33 0.83
CA ILE A 290 -9.60 -17.91 0.51
C ILE A 290 -10.17 -17.69 -0.89
N GLN A 291 -10.92 -16.59 -1.08
CA GLN A 291 -11.38 -16.12 -2.38
C GLN A 291 -10.98 -14.66 -2.56
N ILE A 292 -10.30 -14.38 -3.65
CA ILE A 292 -9.84 -13.03 -4.02
C ILE A 292 -10.78 -12.46 -5.08
N ASN A 293 -11.37 -11.29 -4.81
CA ASN A 293 -12.34 -10.62 -5.66
C ASN A 293 -11.76 -9.32 -6.28
N GLY A 294 -10.45 -9.20 -6.35
CA GLY A 294 -9.77 -8.01 -6.87
C GLY A 294 -10.07 -6.77 -6.02
N TRP A 295 -10.57 -5.71 -6.64
CA TRP A 295 -10.89 -4.45 -5.95
C TRP A 295 -12.08 -4.56 -4.97
N ASP A 296 -12.89 -5.59 -5.09
CA ASP A 296 -13.99 -5.88 -4.17
C ASP A 296 -13.51 -6.66 -2.92
N GLY A 297 -12.18 -6.76 -2.73
CA GLY A 297 -11.59 -7.35 -1.54
C GLY A 297 -11.38 -8.85 -1.62
N ALA A 298 -11.37 -9.51 -0.45
CA ALA A 298 -11.19 -10.95 -0.31
C ALA A 298 -12.02 -11.51 0.83
N THR A 299 -12.17 -12.84 0.87
CA THR A 299 -12.83 -13.55 1.98
C THR A 299 -12.03 -14.76 2.41
N PHE A 300 -12.14 -15.13 3.68
CA PHE A 300 -11.63 -16.38 4.23
C PHE A 300 -12.74 -17.11 4.97
N GLU A 301 -12.97 -18.39 4.65
CA GLU A 301 -13.94 -19.25 5.31
C GLU A 301 -13.23 -20.46 5.93
N VAL A 302 -13.44 -20.70 7.23
CA VAL A 302 -12.88 -21.86 7.94
C VAL A 302 -13.68 -23.11 7.59
N THR A 303 -13.04 -24.11 7.00
CA THR A 303 -13.68 -25.39 6.59
C THR A 303 -13.42 -26.55 7.53
N GLU A 304 -12.24 -26.60 8.14
CA GLU A 304 -11.87 -27.65 9.12
C GLU A 304 -11.14 -27.02 10.31
N LYS A 305 -11.33 -27.66 11.48
CA LYS A 305 -10.67 -27.30 12.73
C LYS A 305 -10.26 -28.55 13.50
N ILE A 306 -9.00 -28.61 13.96
CA ILE A 306 -8.46 -29.67 14.81
C ILE A 306 -8.02 -29.05 16.14
N GLY A 307 -8.49 -29.57 17.25
CA GLY A 307 -8.11 -29.12 18.59
C GLY A 307 -8.80 -27.83 19.04
N ALA A 308 -8.20 -27.16 20.03
CA ALA A 308 -8.69 -25.89 20.57
C ALA A 308 -8.15 -24.73 19.73
N SER A 309 -9.02 -23.90 19.22
CA SER A 309 -8.70 -22.70 18.45
C SER A 309 -9.79 -21.66 18.64
N PRO A 310 -9.50 -20.37 18.60
CA PRO A 310 -10.53 -19.32 18.63
C PRO A 310 -11.44 -19.32 17.37
N PHE A 311 -10.97 -19.91 16.26
CA PHE A 311 -11.74 -19.99 15.01
C PHE A 311 -12.76 -21.12 15.05
N SER A 312 -13.88 -20.95 14.34
CA SER A 312 -14.98 -21.94 14.27
C SER A 312 -15.24 -22.36 12.83
N VAL A 313 -15.56 -23.65 12.63
CA VAL A 313 -15.92 -24.16 11.29
C VAL A 313 -17.18 -23.44 10.78
N GLY A 314 -17.13 -22.99 9.53
CA GLY A 314 -18.19 -22.20 8.89
C GLY A 314 -18.10 -20.69 9.20
N GLU A 315 -17.15 -20.26 10.02
CA GLU A 315 -16.88 -18.84 10.25
C GLU A 315 -16.28 -18.21 9.00
N LYS A 316 -16.81 -17.06 8.59
CA LYS A 316 -16.39 -16.33 7.39
C LYS A 316 -15.96 -14.93 7.76
N PHE A 317 -14.81 -14.52 7.24
CA PHE A 317 -14.20 -13.21 7.39
C PHE A 317 -14.16 -12.51 6.04
N GLU A 318 -14.49 -11.23 6.03
CA GLU A 318 -14.47 -10.39 4.85
C GLU A 318 -13.39 -9.32 5.01
N PHE A 319 -12.64 -9.05 3.94
CA PHE A 319 -11.58 -8.05 3.86
C PHE A 319 -11.91 -7.16 2.65
N PRO A 320 -12.74 -6.14 2.84
CA PRO A 320 -13.37 -5.41 1.73
C PRO A 320 -12.43 -4.47 0.98
N PHE A 321 -11.25 -4.18 1.54
CA PHE A 321 -10.33 -3.21 0.94
C PHE A 321 -9.09 -3.91 0.40
N ALA A 322 -8.82 -3.74 -0.92
CA ALA A 322 -7.52 -3.99 -1.50
C ALA A 322 -6.58 -2.85 -1.07
N PHE A 323 -5.43 -3.23 -0.48
CA PHE A 323 -4.50 -2.26 0.12
C PHE A 323 -3.45 -1.79 -0.88
#